data_45234ee80ba1eee7cc6f8809ad675efc
#
_entry.id   45234ee80ba1eee7cc6f8809ad675efc
#
_cell.length_a   1.000
_cell.length_b   1.000
_cell.length_c   1.000
_cell.angle_alpha   90.00
_cell.angle_beta   90.00
_cell.angle_gamma   90.00
#
_symmetry.space_group_name_H-M   'P 1'
#
loop_
_entity.id
_entity.type
_entity.pdbx_description
1 polymer ?
#
loop_
_entity_poly.entity_id
_entity_poly.type
_entity_poly.pdbx_seq_one_letter_code
_entity_poly.pdbx_strand_id
1 'polypeptide(L)'
;MSDTTDRRTTIEIVDTTTRDGNQSLWGATGLTTPDVLAIAPTMDRVGFRACDFTSSTHMAVSVRFHHEDPWERLRLTSAAMPNTPLSMITTGKRFISWRPCAEDVVALVFRCAVRNGLRRVQIADPMNAAPDLAQMAGIAKAEGVEEVVIGLTYSVSPVHTDAFYAERAKAMGACADVDRLYLKDPGGLVDVARLRELAPLFLDGFAPRPVELHSHCTIGLAAQMYMDGVKLGFGTLHTAVAPVANGTSNPAAETTLRNLEATGFAHALDVDALQAVSEHFRVLALDKRLPLGAPAEFDAAYYRHQMPGGMVTTMRRQLVEMRRPELFDAALEESARVRADFGWPIMVTPFSQFVGTQAVMNVMDGERYRTIPDDVIVYFLEHFGTPPAPPDPDVADRVLSLPRARELRALEPLSLDGARERYGTRISDEELLLRMTMPGEQVDAMVAASRGERPTPPRPGRDPLVRLLDEVARRPSIGYLRFEKDDTLVEYRRTPAPAAGGRDGSR
;
A
#
# COMPACT_ATOMS: atom_id res chain seq x y z
N MET A 1 -30.68 -36.65 21.11
CA MET A 1 -29.32 -36.20 20.80
C MET A 1 -29.45 -35.12 19.77
N SER A 2 -29.45 -33.86 20.21
CA SER A 2 -29.52 -32.69 19.33
C SER A 2 -28.19 -32.51 18.64
N ASP A 3 -28.22 -32.61 17.33
CA ASP A 3 -27.09 -32.30 16.45
C ASP A 3 -26.88 -30.77 16.49
N THR A 4 -26.17 -30.29 17.49
CA THR A 4 -25.62 -28.94 17.49
C THR A 4 -24.40 -28.97 16.57
N THR A 5 -24.67 -28.82 15.26
CA THR A 5 -23.61 -28.41 14.32
C THR A 5 -22.95 -27.16 14.90
N ASP A 6 -21.76 -27.34 15.42
CA ASP A 6 -20.85 -26.30 15.89
C ASP A 6 -20.52 -25.39 14.69
N ARG A 7 -21.38 -24.37 14.44
CA ARG A 7 -21.15 -23.40 13.37
C ARG A 7 -20.03 -22.48 13.84
N ARG A 8 -18.81 -22.85 13.53
CA ARG A 8 -17.64 -21.98 13.72
C ARG A 8 -17.87 -20.66 13.00
N THR A 9 -17.54 -19.54 13.66
CA THR A 9 -17.59 -18.23 13.03
C THR A 9 -16.64 -18.18 11.86
N THR A 10 -17.14 -17.85 10.68
CA THR A 10 -16.34 -17.71 9.46
C THR A 10 -15.73 -16.32 9.38
N ILE A 11 -14.43 -16.25 9.22
CA ILE A 11 -13.66 -15.01 9.10
C ILE A 11 -13.39 -14.73 7.62
N GLU A 12 -13.71 -13.51 7.19
CA GLU A 12 -13.42 -13.02 5.85
C GLU A 12 -11.96 -12.55 5.74
N ILE A 13 -11.36 -12.71 4.56
CA ILE A 13 -9.99 -12.26 4.29
C ILE A 13 -10.01 -11.27 3.12
N VAL A 14 -9.41 -10.12 3.31
CA VAL A 14 -9.06 -9.16 2.25
C VAL A 14 -7.60 -9.39 1.86
N ASP A 15 -7.36 -9.65 0.58
CA ASP A 15 -5.99 -9.74 0.06
C ASP A 15 -5.37 -8.36 -0.12
N THR A 16 -4.13 -8.18 0.33
CA THR A 16 -3.36 -6.94 0.21
C THR A 16 -2.09 -7.10 -0.62
N THR A 17 -1.88 -8.26 -1.22
CA THR A 17 -0.64 -8.67 -1.90
C THR A 17 -0.22 -7.69 -2.98
N THR A 18 -1.14 -7.36 -3.88
CA THR A 18 -0.83 -6.57 -5.07
C THR A 18 -0.66 -5.07 -4.79
N ARG A 19 -1.21 -4.58 -3.69
CA ARG A 19 -1.12 -3.18 -3.31
C ARG A 19 -0.23 -2.99 -2.09
N ASP A 20 -0.69 -3.34 -0.87
CA ASP A 20 0.04 -2.99 0.37
C ASP A 20 1.32 -3.82 0.55
N GLY A 21 1.26 -5.12 0.29
CA GLY A 21 2.42 -5.98 0.30
C GLY A 21 3.48 -5.56 -0.71
N ASN A 22 3.08 -5.32 -1.97
CA ASN A 22 3.96 -4.80 -3.02
C ASN A 22 4.55 -3.44 -2.64
N GLN A 23 3.74 -2.52 -2.07
CA GLN A 23 4.23 -1.22 -1.62
C GLN A 23 5.22 -1.34 -0.48
N SER A 24 4.93 -2.17 0.49
CA SER A 24 5.69 -2.28 1.74
C SER A 24 7.03 -2.99 1.58
N LEU A 25 7.10 -4.02 0.74
CA LEU A 25 8.32 -4.81 0.53
C LEU A 25 9.04 -4.48 -0.78
N TRP A 26 8.31 -4.11 -1.83
CA TRP A 26 8.85 -3.92 -3.18
C TRP A 26 8.73 -2.47 -3.68
N GLY A 27 8.43 -1.52 -2.79
CA GLY A 27 8.37 -0.09 -3.11
C GLY A 27 7.30 0.27 -4.15
N ALA A 28 6.24 -0.53 -4.26
CA ALA A 28 5.17 -0.47 -5.27
C ALA A 28 5.63 -0.73 -6.73
N THR A 29 6.92 -0.96 -6.98
CA THR A 29 7.49 -1.13 -8.33
C THR A 29 7.69 -2.59 -8.73
N GLY A 30 7.37 -3.55 -7.85
CA GLY A 30 7.63 -4.97 -8.08
C GLY A 30 6.75 -5.62 -9.15
N LEU A 31 5.55 -5.05 -9.42
CA LEU A 31 4.52 -5.68 -10.23
C LEU A 31 4.11 -4.84 -11.44
N THR A 32 4.32 -5.38 -12.64
CA THR A 32 3.76 -4.87 -13.89
C THR A 32 2.34 -5.41 -14.10
N THR A 33 1.59 -4.84 -15.05
CA THR A 33 0.26 -5.35 -15.42
C THR A 33 0.29 -6.82 -15.89
N PRO A 34 1.24 -7.24 -16.75
CA PRO A 34 1.37 -8.66 -17.11
C PRO A 34 1.62 -9.58 -15.92
N ASP A 35 2.43 -9.18 -14.93
CA ASP A 35 2.68 -10.00 -13.73
C ASP A 35 1.38 -10.29 -12.96
N VAL A 36 0.53 -9.27 -12.80
CA VAL A 36 -0.76 -9.42 -12.12
C VAL A 36 -1.73 -10.26 -12.94
N LEU A 37 -1.86 -9.99 -14.24
CA LEU A 37 -2.79 -10.70 -15.12
C LEU A 37 -2.46 -12.20 -15.22
N ALA A 38 -1.19 -12.58 -15.09
CA ALA A 38 -0.76 -13.97 -15.11
C ALA A 38 -1.37 -14.81 -13.98
N ILE A 39 -1.72 -14.18 -12.85
CA ILE A 39 -2.22 -14.87 -11.66
C ILE A 39 -3.65 -14.47 -11.29
N ALA A 40 -4.17 -13.38 -11.82
CA ALA A 40 -5.48 -12.82 -11.47
C ALA A 40 -6.63 -13.87 -11.52
N PRO A 41 -6.76 -14.74 -12.55
CA PRO A 41 -7.81 -15.76 -12.54
C PRO A 41 -7.68 -16.78 -11.41
N THR A 42 -6.48 -17.03 -10.91
CA THR A 42 -6.26 -17.91 -9.76
C THR A 42 -6.59 -17.17 -8.46
N MET A 43 -6.20 -15.89 -8.34
CA MET A 43 -6.58 -15.04 -7.20
C MET A 43 -8.11 -14.95 -7.06
N ASP A 44 -8.83 -14.84 -8.19
CA ASP A 44 -10.30 -14.79 -8.19
C ASP A 44 -10.95 -16.07 -7.63
N ARG A 45 -10.32 -17.24 -7.85
CA ARG A 45 -10.79 -18.53 -7.30
C ARG A 45 -10.51 -18.72 -5.82
N VAL A 46 -9.54 -17.97 -5.24
CA VAL A 46 -9.22 -18.10 -3.80
C VAL A 46 -10.43 -17.80 -2.93
N GLY A 47 -11.32 -16.91 -3.35
CA GLY A 47 -12.51 -16.53 -2.58
C GLY A 47 -12.25 -15.42 -1.56
N PHE A 48 -11.27 -14.57 -1.79
CA PHE A 48 -11.06 -13.36 -0.99
C PHE A 48 -12.32 -12.49 -0.95
N ARG A 49 -12.59 -11.87 0.20
CA ARG A 49 -13.69 -10.89 0.35
C ARG A 49 -13.51 -9.70 -0.61
N ALA A 50 -12.30 -9.26 -0.78
CA ALA A 50 -11.88 -8.24 -1.72
C ALA A 50 -10.37 -8.33 -1.93
N CYS A 51 -9.87 -7.73 -3.02
CA CYS A 51 -8.45 -7.53 -3.27
C CYS A 51 -8.13 -6.02 -3.15
N ASP A 52 -7.28 -5.64 -2.21
CA ASP A 52 -6.70 -4.29 -2.14
C ASP A 52 -5.67 -4.15 -3.28
N PHE A 53 -6.13 -3.57 -4.38
CA PHE A 53 -5.48 -3.69 -5.69
C PHE A 53 -4.62 -2.48 -6.05
N THR A 54 -5.09 -1.26 -5.77
CA THR A 54 -4.43 -0.05 -6.26
C THR A 54 -4.54 1.11 -5.27
N SER A 55 -3.75 2.13 -5.54
CA SER A 55 -3.74 3.42 -4.84
C SER A 55 -3.20 4.50 -5.76
N SER A 56 -3.30 5.76 -5.36
CA SER A 56 -2.65 6.87 -6.06
C SER A 56 -1.15 6.62 -6.29
N THR A 57 -0.45 6.02 -5.32
CA THR A 57 0.97 5.66 -5.46
C THR A 57 1.18 4.62 -6.55
N HIS A 58 0.36 3.55 -6.60
CA HIS A 58 0.46 2.51 -7.62
C HIS A 58 0.13 3.03 -9.01
N MET A 59 -0.87 3.92 -9.13
CA MET A 59 -1.18 4.58 -10.39
C MET A 59 -0.01 5.45 -10.86
N ALA A 60 0.61 6.22 -9.97
CA ALA A 60 1.80 7.00 -10.29
C ALA A 60 2.99 6.13 -10.73
N VAL A 61 3.21 5.01 -10.04
CA VAL A 61 4.27 4.03 -10.36
C VAL A 61 4.04 3.40 -11.74
N SER A 62 2.79 3.00 -12.05
CA SER A 62 2.44 2.46 -13.38
C SER A 62 2.83 3.43 -14.49
N VAL A 63 2.49 4.71 -14.36
CA VAL A 63 2.85 5.73 -15.35
C VAL A 63 4.35 5.99 -15.39
N ARG A 64 4.98 6.24 -14.23
CA ARG A 64 6.37 6.73 -14.13
C ARG A 64 7.42 5.68 -14.44
N PHE A 65 7.24 4.47 -13.92
CA PHE A 65 8.27 3.43 -13.93
C PHE A 65 7.97 2.29 -14.90
N HIS A 66 6.69 1.98 -15.11
CA HIS A 66 6.27 0.88 -15.99
C HIS A 66 5.80 1.38 -17.36
N HIS A 67 5.52 2.68 -17.49
CA HIS A 67 4.91 3.27 -18.69
C HIS A 67 3.61 2.57 -19.09
N GLU A 68 2.84 2.13 -18.09
CA GLU A 68 1.56 1.43 -18.22
C GLU A 68 0.41 2.35 -17.83
N ASP A 69 -0.72 2.25 -18.55
CA ASP A 69 -1.95 2.96 -18.21
C ASP A 69 -2.60 2.34 -16.97
N PRO A 70 -2.68 3.06 -15.83
CA PRO A 70 -3.25 2.52 -14.60
C PRO A 70 -4.74 2.23 -14.70
N TRP A 71 -5.47 2.91 -15.56
CA TRP A 71 -6.89 2.65 -15.81
C TRP A 71 -7.09 1.37 -16.61
N GLU A 72 -6.27 1.14 -17.63
CA GLU A 72 -6.26 -0.12 -18.38
C GLU A 72 -5.88 -1.29 -17.46
N ARG A 73 -4.87 -1.11 -16.61
CA ARG A 73 -4.49 -2.10 -15.59
C ARG A 73 -5.69 -2.49 -14.70
N LEU A 74 -6.43 -1.51 -14.19
CA LEU A 74 -7.63 -1.75 -13.38
C LEU A 74 -8.70 -2.52 -14.18
N ARG A 75 -9.01 -2.08 -15.40
CA ARG A 75 -10.02 -2.68 -16.28
C ARG A 75 -9.70 -4.14 -16.64
N LEU A 76 -8.45 -4.41 -17.02
CA LEU A 76 -8.02 -5.75 -17.39
C LEU A 76 -8.04 -6.71 -16.19
N THR A 77 -7.59 -6.23 -15.02
CA THR A 77 -7.59 -7.04 -13.80
C THR A 77 -9.01 -7.30 -13.32
N SER A 78 -9.88 -6.30 -13.34
CA SER A 78 -11.30 -6.49 -12.99
C SER A 78 -11.98 -7.52 -13.90
N ALA A 79 -11.69 -7.49 -15.20
CA ALA A 79 -12.21 -8.50 -16.14
C ALA A 79 -11.66 -9.90 -15.87
N ALA A 80 -10.43 -10.03 -15.36
CA ALA A 80 -9.81 -11.31 -15.00
C ALA A 80 -10.21 -11.83 -13.61
N MET A 81 -10.82 -10.96 -12.78
CA MET A 81 -11.27 -11.26 -11.40
C MET A 81 -12.74 -10.86 -11.20
N PRO A 82 -13.70 -11.48 -11.93
CA PRO A 82 -15.09 -11.05 -11.90
C PRO A 82 -15.79 -11.29 -10.55
N ASN A 83 -15.34 -12.25 -9.75
CA ASN A 83 -15.97 -12.62 -8.48
C ASN A 83 -15.40 -11.86 -7.29
N THR A 84 -14.13 -11.40 -7.37
CA THR A 84 -13.43 -10.70 -6.28
C THR A 84 -13.48 -9.20 -6.49
N PRO A 85 -14.14 -8.41 -5.61
CA PRO A 85 -14.13 -6.96 -5.70
C PRO A 85 -12.71 -6.39 -5.63
N LEU A 86 -12.32 -5.62 -6.63
CA LEU A 86 -11.09 -4.82 -6.57
C LEU A 86 -11.32 -3.57 -5.74
N SER A 87 -10.36 -3.22 -4.90
CA SER A 87 -10.37 -2.08 -4.00
C SER A 87 -9.26 -1.09 -4.33
N MET A 88 -9.56 0.20 -4.19
CA MET A 88 -8.58 1.28 -4.20
C MET A 88 -8.50 1.92 -2.82
N ILE A 89 -7.28 2.11 -2.29
CA ILE A 89 -7.10 2.97 -1.13
C ILE A 89 -6.77 4.40 -1.56
N THR A 90 -7.42 5.36 -0.91
CA THR A 90 -7.20 6.80 -1.10
C THR A 90 -7.18 7.53 0.24
N THR A 91 -6.52 8.68 0.28
CA THR A 91 -6.58 9.62 1.41
C THR A 91 -7.76 10.60 1.31
N GLY A 92 -8.63 10.44 0.29
CA GLY A 92 -9.84 11.25 0.08
C GLY A 92 -9.59 12.45 -0.80
N LYS A 93 -9.09 13.55 -0.28
CA LYS A 93 -9.03 14.87 -0.97
C LYS A 93 -7.94 15.02 -2.03
N ARG A 94 -7.19 13.96 -2.37
CA ARG A 94 -6.04 14.01 -3.29
C ARG A 94 -6.00 12.81 -4.22
N PHE A 95 -5.47 13.05 -5.41
CA PHE A 95 -5.24 12.00 -6.40
C PHE A 95 -3.85 12.15 -7.01
N ILE A 96 -3.01 11.15 -6.88
CA ILE A 96 -1.62 11.03 -7.36
C ILE A 96 -0.67 12.14 -6.86
N SER A 97 -1.11 13.40 -6.79
CA SER A 97 -0.30 14.50 -6.28
C SER A 97 -0.60 14.79 -4.81
N TRP A 98 0.30 15.54 -4.15
CA TRP A 98 0.09 16.03 -2.79
C TRP A 98 -0.76 17.30 -2.73
N ARG A 99 -1.16 17.87 -3.88
CA ARG A 99 -2.06 19.02 -3.94
C ARG A 99 -3.50 18.58 -3.72
N PRO A 100 -4.27 19.34 -2.94
CA PRO A 100 -5.71 19.10 -2.81
C PRO A 100 -6.39 19.18 -4.18
N CYS A 101 -7.38 18.33 -4.39
CA CYS A 101 -8.26 18.37 -5.55
C CYS A 101 -9.61 18.99 -5.14
N ALA A 102 -10.24 19.69 -6.04
CA ALA A 102 -11.64 20.11 -5.87
C ALA A 102 -12.55 18.85 -5.86
N GLU A 103 -13.75 18.97 -5.29
CA GLU A 103 -14.68 17.84 -5.15
C GLU A 103 -15.08 17.20 -6.48
N ASP A 104 -15.22 18.01 -7.54
CA ASP A 104 -15.53 17.57 -8.89
C ASP A 104 -14.42 16.68 -9.48
N VAL A 105 -13.15 16.97 -9.15
CA VAL A 105 -12.00 16.12 -9.54
C VAL A 105 -12.05 14.79 -8.79
N VAL A 106 -12.32 14.82 -7.48
CA VAL A 106 -12.46 13.59 -6.68
C VAL A 106 -13.62 12.73 -7.18
N ALA A 107 -14.77 13.35 -7.49
CA ALA A 107 -15.91 12.69 -8.10
C ALA A 107 -15.52 12.04 -9.44
N LEU A 108 -14.78 12.76 -10.30
CA LEU A 108 -14.31 12.20 -11.57
C LEU A 108 -13.36 11.02 -11.38
N VAL A 109 -12.49 11.03 -10.35
CA VAL A 109 -11.62 9.90 -10.01
C VAL A 109 -12.45 8.66 -9.68
N PHE A 110 -13.45 8.77 -8.82
CA PHE A 110 -14.31 7.64 -8.47
C PHE A 110 -15.13 7.16 -9.68
N ARG A 111 -15.69 8.07 -10.48
CA ARG A 111 -16.40 7.73 -11.71
C ARG A 111 -15.53 6.95 -12.68
N CYS A 112 -14.29 7.40 -12.92
CA CYS A 112 -13.35 6.69 -13.79
C CYS A 112 -12.98 5.32 -13.19
N ALA A 113 -12.77 5.23 -11.86
CA ALA A 113 -12.45 3.97 -11.20
C ALA A 113 -13.59 2.95 -11.32
N VAL A 114 -14.83 3.36 -11.04
CA VAL A 114 -16.03 2.50 -11.17
C VAL A 114 -16.22 2.05 -12.61
N ARG A 115 -16.09 2.96 -13.58
CA ARG A 115 -16.20 2.63 -15.01
C ARG A 115 -15.15 1.59 -15.47
N ASN A 116 -13.99 1.55 -14.80
CA ASN A 116 -12.93 0.58 -15.05
C ASN A 116 -13.01 -0.66 -14.14
N GLY A 117 -14.14 -0.87 -13.42
CA GLY A 117 -14.45 -2.08 -12.69
C GLY A 117 -14.08 -2.08 -11.20
N LEU A 118 -13.75 -0.91 -10.63
CA LEU A 118 -13.62 -0.79 -9.17
C LEU A 118 -14.98 -0.95 -8.51
N ARG A 119 -15.07 -1.80 -7.49
CA ARG A 119 -16.31 -2.00 -6.72
C ARG A 119 -16.19 -1.54 -5.27
N ARG A 120 -14.98 -1.44 -4.73
CA ARG A 120 -14.72 -1.10 -3.34
C ARG A 120 -13.69 0.02 -3.25
N VAL A 121 -13.89 0.95 -2.30
CA VAL A 121 -12.91 1.97 -1.95
C VAL A 121 -12.59 1.94 -0.46
N GLN A 122 -11.33 2.08 -0.12
CA GLN A 122 -10.85 2.31 1.24
C GLN A 122 -10.44 3.78 1.35
N ILE A 123 -11.12 4.54 2.19
CA ILE A 123 -10.77 5.94 2.47
C ILE A 123 -10.10 5.98 3.84
N ALA A 124 -8.81 6.32 3.86
CA ALA A 124 -8.01 6.39 5.08
C ALA A 124 -7.27 7.73 5.11
N ASP A 125 -7.90 8.70 5.73
CA ASP A 125 -7.30 10.01 5.95
C ASP A 125 -6.33 9.95 7.15
N PRO A 126 -5.06 10.34 6.97
CA PRO A 126 -4.08 10.37 8.06
C PRO A 126 -4.41 11.33 9.20
N MET A 127 -5.33 12.28 9.00
CA MET A 127 -5.83 13.15 10.06
C MET A 127 -7.00 12.54 10.84
N ASN A 128 -7.61 11.46 10.32
CA ASN A 128 -8.85 10.87 10.84
C ASN A 128 -9.97 11.93 11.01
N ALA A 129 -10.05 12.88 10.07
CA ALA A 129 -11.02 13.97 10.13
C ALA A 129 -12.41 13.44 9.75
N ALA A 130 -13.28 13.17 10.74
CA ALA A 130 -14.57 12.56 10.51
C ALA A 130 -15.47 13.31 9.50
N PRO A 131 -15.55 14.66 9.49
CA PRO A 131 -16.30 15.37 8.47
C PRO A 131 -15.81 15.13 7.05
N ASP A 132 -14.48 15.13 6.85
CA ASP A 132 -13.84 14.89 5.56
C ASP A 132 -14.06 13.45 5.08
N LEU A 133 -13.94 12.48 5.99
CA LEU A 133 -14.19 11.07 5.70
C LEU A 133 -15.65 10.85 5.27
N ALA A 134 -16.61 11.47 5.97
CA ALA A 134 -18.03 11.37 5.61
C ALA A 134 -18.34 12.02 4.25
N GLN A 135 -17.76 13.19 3.98
CA GLN A 135 -17.89 13.88 2.69
C GLN A 135 -17.37 13.01 1.54
N MET A 136 -16.17 12.43 1.71
CA MET A 136 -15.58 11.57 0.68
C MET A 136 -16.37 10.28 0.48
N ALA A 137 -16.95 9.71 1.54
CA ALA A 137 -17.85 8.57 1.44
C ALA A 137 -19.09 8.90 0.59
N GLY A 138 -19.73 10.06 0.83
CA GLY A 138 -20.87 10.54 0.04
C GLY A 138 -20.52 10.72 -1.43
N ILE A 139 -19.38 11.32 -1.76
CA ILE A 139 -18.91 11.47 -3.14
C ILE A 139 -18.69 10.11 -3.80
N ALA A 140 -18.03 9.17 -3.11
CA ALA A 140 -17.79 7.83 -3.62
C ALA A 140 -19.10 7.09 -3.93
N LYS A 141 -20.07 7.14 -3.03
CA LYS A 141 -21.42 6.56 -3.24
C LYS A 141 -22.16 7.20 -4.39
N ALA A 142 -22.13 8.52 -4.50
CA ALA A 142 -22.77 9.25 -5.61
C ALA A 142 -22.20 8.86 -6.98
N GLU A 143 -20.92 8.49 -7.05
CA GLU A 143 -20.26 8.05 -8.27
C GLU A 143 -20.33 6.53 -8.52
N GLY A 144 -21.11 5.81 -7.70
CA GLY A 144 -21.45 4.40 -7.92
C GLY A 144 -20.51 3.37 -7.30
N VAL A 145 -19.68 3.76 -6.33
CA VAL A 145 -18.89 2.79 -5.56
C VAL A 145 -19.81 1.90 -4.74
N GLU A 146 -19.74 0.59 -4.95
CA GLU A 146 -20.62 -0.38 -4.30
C GLU A 146 -20.36 -0.47 -2.80
N GLU A 147 -19.09 -0.51 -2.37
CA GLU A 147 -18.69 -0.62 -0.96
C GLU A 147 -17.66 0.44 -0.58
N VAL A 148 -18.03 1.27 0.39
CA VAL A 148 -17.15 2.31 0.96
C VAL A 148 -16.70 1.88 2.34
N VAL A 149 -15.38 1.81 2.53
CA VAL A 149 -14.74 1.38 3.78
C VAL A 149 -13.89 2.51 4.33
N ILE A 150 -14.15 2.91 5.56
CA ILE A 150 -13.37 3.95 6.22
C ILE A 150 -12.30 3.33 7.11
N GLY A 151 -11.06 3.76 6.94
CA GLY A 151 -9.95 3.39 7.80
C GLY A 151 -9.68 4.45 8.85
N LEU A 152 -9.89 4.12 10.12
CA LEU A 152 -9.37 4.95 11.21
C LEU A 152 -7.94 4.51 11.52
N THR A 153 -7.01 5.39 11.18
CA THR A 153 -5.58 5.08 11.27
C THR A 153 -5.10 5.21 12.70
N TYR A 154 -4.53 4.13 13.23
CA TYR A 154 -4.02 4.08 14.60
C TYR A 154 -2.64 4.73 14.71
N SER A 155 -2.43 5.42 15.81
CA SER A 155 -1.16 6.02 16.19
C SER A 155 -1.06 6.18 17.70
N VAL A 156 0.15 6.27 18.23
CA VAL A 156 0.40 6.51 19.64
C VAL A 156 0.86 7.96 19.82
N SER A 157 0.09 8.73 20.60
CA SER A 157 0.44 10.10 20.99
C SER A 157 -0.48 10.57 22.12
N PRO A 158 -0.20 11.71 22.77
CA PRO A 158 -1.11 12.28 23.77
C PRO A 158 -2.49 12.65 23.24
N VAL A 159 -2.64 12.80 21.90
CA VAL A 159 -3.89 13.19 21.24
C VAL A 159 -4.73 11.98 20.83
N HIS A 160 -4.09 10.91 20.37
CA HIS A 160 -4.74 9.70 19.88
C HIS A 160 -5.23 8.81 21.04
N THR A 161 -6.17 9.34 21.81
CA THR A 161 -6.76 8.72 23.00
C THR A 161 -7.95 7.82 22.63
N ASP A 162 -8.46 7.07 23.61
CA ASP A 162 -9.69 6.28 23.45
C ASP A 162 -10.87 7.15 23.04
N ALA A 163 -11.02 8.32 23.67
CA ALA A 163 -12.07 9.28 23.31
C ALA A 163 -11.96 9.74 21.84
N PHE A 164 -10.73 9.95 21.34
CA PHE A 164 -10.47 10.30 19.94
C PHE A 164 -10.98 9.22 18.99
N TYR A 165 -10.71 7.94 19.25
CA TYR A 165 -11.16 6.85 18.40
C TYR A 165 -12.66 6.56 18.55
N ALA A 166 -13.18 6.58 19.78
CA ALA A 166 -14.60 6.36 20.05
C ALA A 166 -15.51 7.38 19.34
N GLU A 167 -15.15 8.68 19.39
CA GLU A 167 -15.88 9.75 18.70
C GLU A 167 -15.93 9.50 17.19
N ARG A 168 -14.80 9.15 16.59
CA ARG A 168 -14.68 8.93 15.14
C ARG A 168 -15.39 7.66 14.68
N ALA A 169 -15.26 6.57 15.42
CA ALA A 169 -16.00 5.34 15.14
C ALA A 169 -17.51 5.58 15.17
N LYS A 170 -18.01 6.32 16.19
CA LYS A 170 -19.40 6.70 16.30
C LYS A 170 -19.84 7.63 15.17
N ALA A 171 -19.02 8.61 14.79
CA ALA A 171 -19.32 9.50 13.66
C ALA A 171 -19.47 8.72 12.35
N MET A 172 -18.57 7.76 12.10
CA MET A 172 -18.66 6.87 10.94
C MET A 172 -19.86 5.92 11.05
N GLY A 173 -20.20 5.48 12.27
CA GLY A 173 -21.41 4.71 12.55
C GLY A 173 -22.70 5.47 12.23
N ALA A 174 -22.71 6.78 12.35
CA ALA A 174 -23.85 7.63 11.99
C ALA A 174 -23.92 7.97 10.47
N CYS A 175 -22.84 7.76 9.71
CA CYS A 175 -22.78 8.05 8.28
C CYS A 175 -23.37 6.89 7.47
N ALA A 176 -24.45 7.15 6.73
CA ALA A 176 -25.14 6.13 5.93
C ALA A 176 -24.32 5.66 4.70
N ASP A 177 -23.42 6.49 4.22
CA ASP A 177 -22.57 6.22 3.04
C ASP A 177 -21.34 5.35 3.34
N VAL A 178 -21.14 4.98 4.61
CA VAL A 178 -20.03 4.11 5.04
C VAL A 178 -20.57 2.70 5.26
N ASP A 179 -20.11 1.73 4.51
CA ASP A 179 -20.56 0.33 4.64
C ASP A 179 -19.77 -0.44 5.69
N ARG A 180 -18.46 -0.18 5.80
CA ARG A 180 -17.54 -0.89 6.71
C ARG A 180 -16.56 0.09 7.34
N LEU A 181 -16.10 -0.25 8.52
CA LEU A 181 -15.02 0.45 9.21
C LEU A 181 -13.83 -0.50 9.35
N TYR A 182 -12.59 -0.01 9.37
CA TYR A 182 -11.46 -0.82 9.79
C TYR A 182 -10.51 -0.07 10.73
N LEU A 183 -10.02 -0.81 11.73
CA LEU A 183 -8.89 -0.38 12.53
C LEU A 183 -7.63 -0.55 11.66
N LYS A 184 -7.05 0.57 11.25
CA LYS A 184 -5.86 0.60 10.39
C LYS A 184 -4.62 0.88 11.22
N ASP A 185 -3.80 -0.13 11.42
CA ASP A 185 -2.53 -0.04 12.14
C ASP A 185 -1.32 -0.22 11.18
N PRO A 186 -0.98 0.82 10.40
CA PRO A 186 0.11 0.74 9.43
C PRO A 186 1.50 0.72 10.07
N GLY A 187 1.59 1.04 11.34
CA GLY A 187 2.82 0.96 12.13
C GLY A 187 3.05 -0.42 12.75
N GLY A 188 2.00 -1.24 12.88
CA GLY A 188 2.05 -2.47 13.67
C GLY A 188 2.21 -2.22 15.16
N LEU A 189 1.62 -1.10 15.64
CA LEU A 189 1.80 -0.58 17.01
C LEU A 189 0.82 -1.18 18.02
N VAL A 190 -0.27 -1.79 17.54
CA VAL A 190 -1.32 -2.34 18.41
C VAL A 190 -0.88 -3.68 18.96
N ASP A 191 -0.60 -3.72 20.25
CA ASP A 191 -0.44 -4.97 21.00
C ASP A 191 -1.81 -5.54 21.45
N VAL A 192 -1.79 -6.75 22.00
CA VAL A 192 -3.01 -7.46 22.43
C VAL A 192 -3.74 -6.72 23.57
N ALA A 193 -3.01 -6.09 24.49
CA ALA A 193 -3.62 -5.35 25.58
C ALA A 193 -4.34 -4.11 25.04
N ARG A 194 -3.67 -3.37 24.16
CA ARG A 194 -4.23 -2.19 23.51
C ARG A 194 -5.42 -2.53 22.60
N LEU A 195 -5.37 -3.67 21.89
CA LEU A 195 -6.50 -4.12 21.07
C LEU A 195 -7.76 -4.36 21.91
N ARG A 196 -7.64 -4.92 23.09
CA ARG A 196 -8.79 -5.16 24.00
C ARG A 196 -9.48 -3.87 24.45
N GLU A 197 -8.71 -2.78 24.56
CA GLU A 197 -9.26 -1.46 24.87
C GLU A 197 -9.91 -0.81 23.65
N LEU A 198 -9.29 -0.95 22.47
CA LEU A 198 -9.79 -0.35 21.23
C LEU A 198 -11.00 -1.09 20.62
N ALA A 199 -11.04 -2.42 20.71
CA ALA A 199 -12.07 -3.22 20.04
C ALA A 199 -13.49 -2.78 20.40
N PRO A 200 -13.90 -2.57 21.66
CA PRO A 200 -15.24 -2.09 22.00
C PRO A 200 -15.55 -0.73 21.34
N LEU A 201 -14.56 0.17 21.29
CA LEU A 201 -14.76 1.51 20.72
C LEU A 201 -15.12 1.46 19.24
N PHE A 202 -14.50 0.55 18.50
CA PHE A 202 -14.76 0.36 17.07
C PHE A 202 -16.04 -0.46 16.83
N LEU A 203 -16.18 -1.59 17.51
CA LEU A 203 -17.28 -2.52 17.31
C LEU A 203 -18.62 -1.90 17.74
N ASP A 204 -18.68 -1.35 18.95
CA ASP A 204 -19.93 -0.73 19.45
C ASP A 204 -20.21 0.61 18.73
N GLY A 205 -19.17 1.40 18.46
CA GLY A 205 -19.31 2.69 17.77
C GLY A 205 -19.81 2.57 16.34
N PHE A 206 -19.58 1.43 15.69
CA PHE A 206 -19.98 1.18 14.30
C PHE A 206 -21.11 0.14 14.14
N ALA A 207 -21.57 -0.47 15.25
CA ALA A 207 -22.64 -1.49 15.22
C ALA A 207 -23.91 -0.99 14.49
N PRO A 208 -24.64 -1.88 13.78
CA PRO A 208 -24.39 -3.32 13.59
C PRO A 208 -23.50 -3.65 12.38
N ARG A 209 -22.89 -2.66 11.74
CA ARG A 209 -22.08 -2.85 10.53
C ARG A 209 -20.72 -3.49 10.85
N PRO A 210 -20.12 -4.22 9.88
CA PRO A 210 -18.89 -4.97 10.11
C PRO A 210 -17.66 -4.06 10.28
N VAL A 211 -16.75 -4.49 11.15
CA VAL A 211 -15.44 -3.86 11.38
C VAL A 211 -14.33 -4.82 10.98
N GLU A 212 -13.38 -4.33 10.22
CA GLU A 212 -12.22 -5.06 9.71
C GLU A 212 -10.96 -4.72 10.53
N LEU A 213 -9.97 -5.59 10.46
CA LEU A 213 -8.69 -5.42 11.17
C LEU A 213 -7.53 -5.48 10.19
N HIS A 214 -6.70 -4.42 10.22
CA HIS A 214 -5.53 -4.27 9.38
C HIS A 214 -4.34 -3.85 10.24
N SER A 215 -3.26 -4.61 10.20
CA SER A 215 -2.01 -4.24 10.86
C SER A 215 -0.80 -4.74 10.07
N HIS A 216 0.31 -4.01 10.20
CA HIS A 216 1.59 -4.42 9.66
C HIS A 216 2.41 -5.21 10.69
N CYS A 217 3.33 -6.03 10.20
CA CYS A 217 4.19 -6.86 11.06
C CYS A 217 5.49 -6.16 11.47
N THR A 218 5.55 -4.82 11.43
CA THR A 218 6.78 -4.03 11.55
C THR A 218 7.60 -4.36 12.81
N ILE A 219 6.93 -4.68 13.92
CA ILE A 219 7.56 -5.11 15.19
C ILE A 219 7.01 -6.46 15.66
N GLY A 220 6.52 -7.30 14.74
CA GLY A 220 6.18 -8.70 15.00
C GLY A 220 4.87 -8.98 15.75
N LEU A 221 4.03 -7.98 16.04
CA LEU A 221 2.84 -8.13 16.88
C LEU A 221 1.58 -8.55 16.11
N ALA A 222 1.45 -8.18 14.82
CA ALA A 222 0.21 -8.24 14.07
C ALA A 222 -0.41 -9.64 13.97
N ALA A 223 0.41 -10.69 13.79
CA ALA A 223 -0.11 -12.06 13.66
C ALA A 223 -0.82 -12.54 14.93
N GLN A 224 -0.27 -12.24 16.12
CA GLN A 224 -0.89 -12.55 17.40
C GLN A 224 -2.12 -11.66 17.64
N MET A 225 -1.99 -10.38 17.36
CA MET A 225 -3.06 -9.39 17.49
C MET A 225 -4.29 -9.77 16.66
N TYR A 226 -4.12 -10.34 15.46
CA TYR A 226 -5.24 -10.83 14.64
C TYR A 226 -6.02 -11.95 15.32
N MET A 227 -5.33 -12.90 15.97
CA MET A 227 -6.01 -14.01 16.66
C MET A 227 -6.80 -13.56 17.89
N ASP A 228 -6.35 -12.55 18.58
CA ASP A 228 -7.12 -11.93 19.64
C ASP A 228 -8.25 -11.04 19.09
N GLY A 229 -8.02 -10.37 17.96
CA GLY A 229 -9.04 -9.56 17.27
C GLY A 229 -10.27 -10.35 16.87
N VAL A 230 -10.10 -11.53 16.28
CA VAL A 230 -11.27 -12.36 15.90
C VAL A 230 -12.05 -12.85 17.13
N LYS A 231 -11.39 -13.11 18.25
CA LYS A 231 -12.06 -13.45 19.53
C LYS A 231 -12.85 -12.27 20.10
N LEU A 232 -12.43 -11.03 19.81
CA LEU A 232 -13.08 -9.81 20.24
C LEU A 232 -14.25 -9.40 19.31
N GLY A 233 -14.37 -10.02 18.12
CA GLY A 233 -15.51 -9.77 17.22
C GLY A 233 -15.16 -9.14 15.87
N PHE A 234 -13.88 -8.93 15.54
CA PHE A 234 -13.49 -8.53 14.19
C PHE A 234 -13.74 -9.71 13.22
N GLY A 235 -14.59 -9.47 12.21
CA GLY A 235 -15.02 -10.52 11.27
C GLY A 235 -14.20 -10.59 9.99
N THR A 236 -13.29 -9.63 9.76
CA THR A 236 -12.51 -9.53 8.51
C THR A 236 -11.08 -9.12 8.82
N LEU A 237 -10.10 -9.84 8.23
CA LEU A 237 -8.67 -9.60 8.39
C LEU A 237 -8.02 -9.25 7.05
N HIS A 238 -7.04 -8.34 7.06
CA HIS A 238 -6.24 -7.96 5.90
C HIS A 238 -4.92 -8.73 5.91
N THR A 239 -4.63 -9.50 4.86
CA THR A 239 -3.44 -10.33 4.77
C THR A 239 -2.79 -10.25 3.39
N ALA A 240 -1.51 -10.56 3.29
CA ALA A 240 -0.82 -10.76 2.03
C ALA A 240 -0.36 -12.22 1.90
N VAL A 241 -0.11 -12.72 0.67
CA VAL A 241 0.50 -14.05 0.51
C VAL A 241 1.93 -14.06 1.05
N ALA A 242 2.37 -15.21 1.57
CA ALA A 242 3.62 -15.36 2.34
C ALA A 242 4.86 -14.67 1.72
N PRO A 243 5.12 -14.76 0.40
CA PRO A 243 6.28 -14.10 -0.20
C PRO A 243 6.29 -12.57 -0.07
N VAL A 244 5.11 -11.96 0.10
CA VAL A 244 4.90 -10.49 0.15
C VAL A 244 4.35 -10.05 1.51
N ALA A 245 4.35 -10.95 2.49
CA ALA A 245 3.84 -10.73 3.84
C ALA A 245 4.97 -10.55 4.86
N ASN A 246 4.60 -10.20 6.09
CA ASN A 246 5.49 -10.00 7.23
C ASN A 246 6.45 -8.79 7.08
N GLY A 247 7.30 -8.60 8.06
CA GLY A 247 8.17 -7.41 8.12
C GLY A 247 7.36 -6.12 8.09
N THR A 248 7.60 -5.28 7.10
CA THR A 248 6.85 -4.03 6.90
C THR A 248 5.48 -4.22 6.25
N SER A 249 5.09 -5.46 5.91
CA SER A 249 3.79 -5.82 5.30
C SER A 249 2.82 -6.43 6.32
N ASN A 250 1.65 -6.85 5.83
CA ASN A 250 0.62 -7.50 6.65
C ASN A 250 1.00 -8.95 6.99
N PRO A 251 0.30 -9.62 7.94
CA PRO A 251 0.46 -11.04 8.21
C PRO A 251 0.23 -11.91 6.97
N ALA A 252 0.94 -13.05 6.92
CA ALA A 252 0.78 -14.00 5.84
C ALA A 252 -0.59 -14.70 5.89
N ALA A 253 -1.30 -14.70 4.75
CA ALA A 253 -2.60 -15.33 4.61
C ALA A 253 -2.56 -16.79 5.03
N GLU A 254 -1.61 -17.59 4.52
CA GLU A 254 -1.47 -19.02 4.79
C GLU A 254 -1.28 -19.32 6.27
N THR A 255 -0.49 -18.51 6.97
CA THR A 255 -0.29 -18.66 8.42
C THR A 255 -1.52 -18.22 9.19
N THR A 256 -2.16 -17.12 8.76
CA THR A 256 -3.40 -16.63 9.38
C THR A 256 -4.50 -17.67 9.30
N LEU A 257 -4.72 -18.33 8.15
CA LEU A 257 -5.73 -19.39 8.00
C LEU A 257 -5.46 -20.57 8.94
N ARG A 258 -4.23 -21.10 8.99
CA ARG A 258 -3.87 -22.18 9.93
C ARG A 258 -4.10 -21.79 11.39
N ASN A 259 -3.82 -20.53 11.75
CA ASN A 259 -4.04 -20.03 13.11
C ASN A 259 -5.54 -19.89 13.43
N LEU A 260 -6.37 -19.44 12.48
CA LEU A 260 -7.82 -19.40 12.62
C LEU A 260 -8.39 -20.80 12.90
N GLU A 261 -8.02 -21.79 12.09
CA GLU A 261 -8.46 -23.18 12.26
C GLU A 261 -8.02 -23.74 13.63
N ALA A 262 -6.76 -23.53 14.02
CA ALA A 262 -6.21 -23.97 15.31
C ALA A 262 -6.89 -23.32 16.51
N THR A 263 -7.47 -22.11 16.33
CA THR A 263 -8.18 -21.38 17.39
C THR A 263 -9.71 -21.50 17.34
N GLY A 264 -10.23 -22.35 16.46
CA GLY A 264 -11.64 -22.70 16.40
C GLY A 264 -12.50 -21.84 15.48
N PHE A 265 -11.89 -21.01 14.64
CA PHE A 265 -12.56 -20.23 13.60
C PHE A 265 -12.53 -20.96 12.25
N ALA A 266 -13.40 -20.55 11.33
CA ALA A 266 -13.44 -21.05 9.97
C ALA A 266 -13.11 -19.95 8.95
N HIS A 267 -12.79 -20.35 7.74
CA HIS A 267 -12.69 -19.50 6.57
C HIS A 267 -13.30 -20.20 5.35
N ALA A 268 -13.58 -19.47 4.29
CA ALA A 268 -14.16 -20.01 3.06
C ALA A 268 -13.18 -20.03 1.87
N LEU A 269 -11.89 -19.75 2.11
CA LEU A 269 -10.90 -19.65 1.04
C LEU A 269 -10.50 -21.02 0.49
N ASP A 270 -10.30 -21.10 -0.83
CA ASP A 270 -9.65 -22.23 -1.54
C ASP A 270 -8.15 -22.20 -1.24
N VAL A 271 -7.69 -23.12 -0.38
CA VAL A 271 -6.30 -23.21 0.08
C VAL A 271 -5.35 -23.62 -1.05
N ASP A 272 -5.80 -24.48 -1.97
CA ASP A 272 -4.97 -24.91 -3.10
C ASP A 272 -4.75 -23.74 -4.07
N ALA A 273 -5.80 -22.95 -4.36
CA ALA A 273 -5.67 -21.74 -5.15
C ALA A 273 -4.77 -20.72 -4.45
N LEU A 274 -4.90 -20.51 -3.13
CA LEU A 274 -4.03 -19.63 -2.34
C LEU A 274 -2.56 -20.07 -2.42
N GLN A 275 -2.30 -21.38 -2.31
CA GLN A 275 -0.94 -21.92 -2.43
C GLN A 275 -0.35 -21.65 -3.83
N ALA A 276 -1.15 -21.78 -4.88
CA ALA A 276 -0.72 -21.48 -6.24
C ALA A 276 -0.40 -19.96 -6.42
N VAL A 277 -1.19 -19.07 -5.81
CA VAL A 277 -0.92 -17.64 -5.80
C VAL A 277 0.41 -17.35 -5.07
N SER A 278 0.60 -17.92 -3.89
CA SER A 278 1.82 -17.76 -3.11
C SER A 278 3.07 -18.22 -3.87
N GLU A 279 3.00 -19.38 -4.51
CA GLU A 279 4.10 -19.91 -5.33
C GLU A 279 4.41 -18.99 -6.52
N HIS A 280 3.38 -18.44 -7.19
CA HIS A 280 3.59 -17.47 -8.28
C HIS A 280 4.40 -16.26 -7.79
N PHE A 281 3.99 -15.63 -6.67
CA PHE A 281 4.70 -14.47 -6.13
C PHE A 281 6.10 -14.82 -5.62
N ARG A 282 6.31 -16.04 -5.09
CA ARG A 282 7.63 -16.49 -4.70
C ARG A 282 8.57 -16.62 -5.89
N VAL A 283 8.11 -17.23 -6.98
CA VAL A 283 8.89 -17.37 -8.21
C VAL A 283 9.18 -15.99 -8.82
N LEU A 284 8.17 -15.11 -8.88
CA LEU A 284 8.31 -13.76 -9.39
C LEU A 284 9.38 -12.96 -8.59
N ALA A 285 9.33 -13.06 -7.27
CA ALA A 285 10.30 -12.38 -6.41
C ALA A 285 11.73 -12.87 -6.69
N LEU A 286 11.92 -14.18 -6.85
CA LEU A 286 13.23 -14.76 -7.18
C LEU A 286 13.72 -14.31 -8.57
N ASP A 287 12.84 -14.34 -9.58
CA ASP A 287 13.18 -13.94 -10.94
C ASP A 287 13.58 -12.46 -11.02
N LYS A 288 12.88 -11.60 -10.30
CA LYS A 288 13.13 -10.15 -10.25
C LYS A 288 14.13 -9.74 -9.16
N ARG A 289 14.65 -10.67 -8.36
CA ARG A 289 15.55 -10.42 -7.23
C ARG A 289 14.94 -9.45 -6.20
N LEU A 290 13.64 -9.60 -5.95
CA LEU A 290 12.93 -8.84 -4.94
C LEU A 290 13.05 -9.53 -3.57
N PRO A 291 13.05 -8.79 -2.45
CA PRO A 291 13.11 -9.38 -1.13
C PRO A 291 11.84 -10.19 -0.84
N LEU A 292 11.99 -11.34 -0.21
CA LEU A 292 10.87 -12.08 0.38
C LEU A 292 10.56 -11.52 1.77
N GLY A 293 9.29 -11.51 2.13
CA GLY A 293 8.86 -11.09 3.44
C GLY A 293 9.36 -12.04 4.54
N ALA A 294 9.83 -11.45 5.64
CA ALA A 294 10.35 -12.18 6.79
C ALA A 294 9.76 -11.62 8.10
N PRO A 295 9.52 -12.47 9.11
CA PRO A 295 9.11 -12.00 10.43
C PRO A 295 10.08 -10.97 11.00
N ALA A 296 9.54 -9.96 11.68
CA ALA A 296 10.30 -8.96 12.41
C ALA A 296 10.31 -9.27 13.91
N GLU A 297 11.37 -8.88 14.59
CA GLU A 297 11.48 -8.94 16.03
C GLU A 297 10.81 -7.72 16.68
N PHE A 298 10.38 -7.88 17.94
CA PHE A 298 9.81 -6.78 18.70
C PHE A 298 10.89 -5.76 19.08
N ASP A 299 10.67 -4.49 18.73
CA ASP A 299 11.51 -3.37 19.09
C ASP A 299 10.67 -2.23 19.70
N ALA A 300 10.74 -2.08 21.01
CA ALA A 300 10.04 -1.03 21.75
C ALA A 300 10.49 0.39 21.38
N ALA A 301 11.69 0.57 20.82
CA ALA A 301 12.17 1.88 20.39
C ALA A 301 11.31 2.46 19.27
N TYR A 302 10.67 1.59 18.48
CA TYR A 302 9.77 1.98 17.38
C TYR A 302 8.60 2.86 17.85
N TYR A 303 8.07 2.65 19.06
CA TYR A 303 6.97 3.46 19.62
C TYR A 303 7.32 4.95 19.76
N ARG A 304 8.61 5.30 19.87
CA ARG A 304 9.05 6.69 20.06
C ARG A 304 8.94 7.51 18.78
N HIS A 305 9.47 6.99 17.68
CA HIS A 305 9.50 7.72 16.40
C HIS A 305 8.36 7.33 15.44
N GLN A 306 7.85 6.10 15.52
CA GLN A 306 6.79 5.54 14.67
C GLN A 306 7.03 5.75 13.16
N MET A 307 8.29 5.92 12.77
CA MET A 307 8.68 6.13 11.37
C MET A 307 8.52 4.83 10.60
N PRO A 308 7.75 4.80 9.48
CA PRO A 308 7.60 3.59 8.68
C PRO A 308 8.93 3.03 8.21
N GLY A 309 9.06 1.69 8.16
CA GLY A 309 10.32 1.02 7.82
C GLY A 309 10.92 1.48 6.49
N GLY A 310 10.10 1.70 5.47
CA GLY A 310 10.55 2.27 4.19
C GLY A 310 11.12 3.68 4.32
N MET A 311 10.57 4.51 5.23
CA MET A 311 11.10 5.85 5.50
C MET A 311 12.39 5.82 6.30
N VAL A 312 12.53 4.90 7.26
CA VAL A 312 13.79 4.66 7.98
C VAL A 312 14.92 4.33 7.01
N THR A 313 14.66 3.41 6.07
CA THR A 313 15.60 3.02 5.03
C THR A 313 15.94 4.20 4.11
N THR A 314 14.94 4.98 3.72
CA THR A 314 15.13 6.16 2.86
C THR A 314 15.97 7.23 3.56
N MET A 315 15.67 7.55 4.82
CA MET A 315 16.43 8.51 5.64
C MET A 315 17.89 8.09 5.78
N ARG A 316 18.14 6.81 6.09
CA ARG A 316 19.49 6.27 6.18
C ARG A 316 20.27 6.43 4.87
N ARG A 317 19.63 6.06 3.74
CA ARG A 317 20.23 6.21 2.41
C ARG A 317 20.54 7.67 2.09
N GLN A 318 19.62 8.58 2.31
CA GLN A 318 19.82 10.02 2.08
C GLN A 318 21.00 10.58 2.88
N LEU A 319 21.12 10.23 4.16
CA LEU A 319 22.25 10.64 4.99
C LEU A 319 23.58 10.07 4.53
N VAL A 320 23.61 8.83 4.03
CA VAL A 320 24.80 8.24 3.39
C VAL A 320 25.17 9.00 2.10
N GLU A 321 24.21 9.31 1.25
CA GLU A 321 24.40 10.10 0.02
C GLU A 321 24.93 11.51 0.34
N MET A 322 24.46 12.11 1.43
CA MET A 322 24.93 13.41 1.95
C MET A 322 26.25 13.31 2.71
N ARG A 323 26.85 12.11 2.83
CA ARG A 323 28.07 11.81 3.60
C ARG A 323 27.99 12.16 5.09
N ARG A 324 26.82 12.00 5.66
CA ARG A 324 26.51 12.28 7.08
C ARG A 324 25.76 11.12 7.76
N PRO A 325 26.20 9.84 7.58
CA PRO A 325 25.51 8.68 8.15
C PRO A 325 25.45 8.70 9.68
N GLU A 326 26.40 9.40 10.33
CA GLU A 326 26.46 9.55 11.79
C GLU A 326 25.30 10.34 12.39
N LEU A 327 24.55 11.09 11.58
CA LEU A 327 23.40 11.86 12.03
C LEU A 327 22.10 11.06 12.10
N PHE A 328 22.12 9.80 11.71
CA PHE A 328 20.90 8.99 11.57
C PHE A 328 20.11 8.88 12.88
N ASP A 329 20.76 8.52 13.99
CA ASP A 329 20.06 8.34 15.28
C ASP A 329 19.53 9.69 15.80
N ALA A 330 20.30 10.77 15.65
CA ALA A 330 19.85 12.11 16.00
C ALA A 330 18.64 12.57 15.15
N ALA A 331 18.62 12.28 13.85
CA ALA A 331 17.50 12.60 12.98
C ALA A 331 16.25 11.78 13.32
N LEU A 332 16.42 10.53 13.74
CA LEU A 332 15.33 9.67 14.16
C LEU A 332 14.70 10.17 15.49
N GLU A 333 15.52 10.58 16.45
CA GLU A 333 15.04 11.22 17.68
C GLU A 333 14.37 12.56 17.42
N GLU A 334 14.95 13.38 16.54
CA GLU A 334 14.39 14.68 16.16
C GLU A 334 13.04 14.51 15.44
N SER A 335 12.83 13.42 14.71
CA SER A 335 11.54 13.11 14.08
C SER A 335 10.39 13.04 15.08
N ALA A 336 10.63 12.53 16.29
CA ALA A 336 9.63 12.49 17.34
C ALA A 336 9.26 13.91 17.85
N ARG A 337 10.24 14.81 17.93
CA ARG A 337 10.02 16.21 18.34
C ARG A 337 9.30 16.99 17.25
N VAL A 338 9.75 16.89 16.00
CA VAL A 338 9.09 17.53 14.85
C VAL A 338 7.64 17.06 14.72
N ARG A 339 7.37 15.78 14.94
CA ARG A 339 6.01 15.25 14.96
C ARG A 339 5.13 15.91 16.03
N ALA A 340 5.67 16.13 17.22
CA ALA A 340 4.95 16.83 18.27
C ALA A 340 4.66 18.29 17.89
N ASP A 341 5.67 19.01 17.38
CA ASP A 341 5.54 20.39 16.92
C ASP A 341 4.50 20.56 15.81
N PHE A 342 4.30 19.54 14.98
CA PHE A 342 3.31 19.54 13.89
C PHE A 342 1.89 19.19 14.35
N GLY A 343 1.63 19.04 15.66
CA GLY A 343 0.32 18.67 16.19
C GLY A 343 0.01 17.18 16.02
N TRP A 344 1.02 16.34 16.11
CA TRP A 344 0.94 14.87 16.14
C TRP A 344 0.34 14.22 14.89
N PRO A 345 0.78 14.54 13.66
CA PRO A 345 0.33 13.82 12.49
C PRO A 345 0.63 12.32 12.61
N ILE A 346 -0.22 11.50 11.99
CA ILE A 346 0.01 10.06 11.92
C ILE A 346 1.14 9.79 10.92
N MET A 347 2.09 8.93 11.31
CA MET A 347 3.33 8.69 10.57
C MET A 347 3.14 7.75 9.37
N VAL A 348 2.26 8.15 8.46
CA VAL A 348 2.06 7.53 7.15
C VAL A 348 2.37 8.56 6.05
N THR A 349 2.57 8.10 4.83
CA THR A 349 2.78 8.98 3.66
C THR A 349 1.57 9.91 3.45
N PRO A 350 1.77 11.25 3.24
CA PRO A 350 3.04 11.95 3.08
C PRO A 350 3.68 12.47 4.38
N PHE A 351 3.00 12.41 5.53
CA PHE A 351 3.41 13.07 6.77
C PHE A 351 4.73 12.56 7.31
N SER A 352 4.97 11.25 7.24
CA SER A 352 6.27 10.67 7.60
C SER A 352 7.42 11.23 6.76
N GLN A 353 7.16 11.63 5.51
CA GLN A 353 8.16 12.28 4.66
C GLN A 353 8.43 13.71 5.13
N PHE A 354 7.39 14.51 5.41
CA PHE A 354 7.54 15.88 5.88
C PHE A 354 8.28 15.95 7.22
N VAL A 355 7.83 15.13 8.17
CA VAL A 355 8.46 15.02 9.49
C VAL A 355 9.91 14.56 9.36
N GLY A 356 10.18 13.51 8.59
CA GLY A 356 11.52 12.98 8.41
C GLY A 356 12.47 13.97 7.72
N THR A 357 12.00 14.64 6.66
CA THR A 357 12.81 15.65 5.95
C THR A 357 13.13 16.84 6.85
N GLN A 358 12.13 17.35 7.60
CA GLN A 358 12.38 18.45 8.53
C GLN A 358 13.34 18.04 9.66
N ALA A 359 13.20 16.83 10.17
CA ALA A 359 14.10 16.34 11.21
C ALA A 359 15.56 16.24 10.71
N VAL A 360 15.77 15.73 9.51
CA VAL A 360 17.10 15.68 8.87
C VAL A 360 17.68 17.10 8.73
N MET A 361 16.87 18.06 8.24
CA MET A 361 17.32 19.46 8.08
C MET A 361 17.67 20.09 9.43
N ASN A 362 16.85 19.91 10.46
CA ASN A 362 17.13 20.44 11.80
C ASN A 362 18.49 19.98 12.35
N VAL A 363 18.78 18.67 12.17
CA VAL A 363 20.03 18.08 12.67
C VAL A 363 21.22 18.52 11.81
N MET A 364 21.07 18.60 10.50
CA MET A 364 22.12 19.06 9.60
C MET A 364 22.50 20.51 9.79
N ASP A 365 21.50 21.38 9.97
CA ASP A 365 21.70 22.82 10.17
C ASP A 365 22.22 23.15 11.59
N GLY A 366 22.08 22.23 12.54
CA GLY A 366 22.36 22.46 13.95
C GLY A 366 21.41 23.47 14.64
N GLU A 367 20.40 23.91 13.93
CA GLU A 367 19.35 24.84 14.39
C GLU A 367 17.99 24.36 13.87
N ARG A 368 17.01 24.18 14.78
CA ARG A 368 15.67 23.72 14.42
C ARG A 368 14.94 24.77 13.57
N TYR A 369 14.31 24.32 12.49
CA TYR A 369 13.52 25.14 11.56
C TYR A 369 14.31 26.32 10.93
N ARG A 370 15.61 26.19 10.76
CA ARG A 370 16.42 27.14 9.97
C ARG A 370 16.06 27.00 8.48
N THR A 371 16.02 25.78 7.98
CA THR A 371 15.57 25.44 6.63
C THR A 371 14.22 24.73 6.73
N ILE A 372 13.23 25.21 5.98
CA ILE A 372 11.86 24.68 6.00
C ILE A 372 11.43 24.39 4.56
N PRO A 373 11.15 23.11 4.22
CA PRO A 373 10.66 22.72 2.90
C PRO A 373 9.27 23.24 2.58
N ASP A 374 8.96 23.40 1.29
CA ASP A 374 7.62 23.81 0.83
C ASP A 374 6.51 22.89 1.34
N ASP A 375 6.74 21.56 1.37
CA ASP A 375 5.76 20.59 1.85
C ASP A 375 5.40 20.81 3.34
N VAL A 376 6.36 21.22 4.16
CA VAL A 376 6.11 21.59 5.56
C VAL A 376 5.27 22.86 5.63
N ILE A 377 5.57 23.87 4.81
CA ILE A 377 4.78 25.11 4.75
C ILE A 377 3.33 24.80 4.34
N VAL A 378 3.14 23.97 3.31
CA VAL A 378 1.83 23.52 2.83
C VAL A 378 1.05 22.75 3.90
N TYR A 379 1.75 21.98 4.74
CA TYR A 379 1.16 21.31 5.89
C TYR A 379 0.61 22.33 6.91
N PHE A 380 1.41 23.33 7.31
CA PHE A 380 0.97 24.40 8.24
C PHE A 380 -0.10 25.34 7.65
N LEU A 381 -0.23 25.38 6.32
CA LEU A 381 -1.34 26.05 5.64
C LEU A 381 -2.63 25.21 5.61
N GLU A 382 -2.65 24.04 6.27
CA GLU A 382 -3.77 23.11 6.36
C GLU A 382 -4.27 22.56 4.99
N HIS A 383 -3.44 22.61 3.95
CA HIS A 383 -3.80 22.05 2.65
C HIS A 383 -3.97 20.51 2.70
N PHE A 384 -3.52 19.86 3.78
CA PHE A 384 -3.68 18.44 4.03
C PHE A 384 -4.84 18.11 4.98
N GLY A 385 -5.62 19.10 5.39
CA GLY A 385 -6.63 19.02 6.44
C GLY A 385 -6.11 19.49 7.80
N THR A 386 -7.01 19.61 8.76
CA THR A 386 -6.68 20.08 10.11
C THR A 386 -5.89 19.02 10.87
N PRO A 387 -4.73 19.37 11.46
CA PRO A 387 -3.95 18.45 12.29
C PRO A 387 -4.76 17.88 13.47
N PRO A 388 -4.38 16.69 13.99
CA PRO A 388 -5.07 16.07 15.14
C PRO A 388 -5.07 16.94 16.41
N ALA A 389 -4.05 17.77 16.58
CA ALA A 389 -4.00 18.84 17.58
C ALA A 389 -3.38 20.09 16.96
N PRO A 390 -3.59 21.28 17.58
CA PRO A 390 -2.91 22.51 17.15
C PRO A 390 -1.38 22.29 17.13
N PRO A 391 -0.69 22.70 16.04
CA PRO A 391 0.75 22.72 16.01
C PRO A 391 1.34 23.63 17.10
N ASP A 392 2.63 23.43 17.39
CA ASP A 392 3.37 24.35 18.29
C ASP A 392 3.28 25.79 17.77
N PRO A 393 2.82 26.77 18.56
CA PRO A 393 2.55 28.12 18.12
C PRO A 393 3.81 28.85 17.63
N ASP A 394 4.97 28.64 18.28
CA ASP A 394 6.21 29.33 17.89
C ASP A 394 6.72 28.78 16.55
N VAL A 395 6.56 27.48 16.32
CA VAL A 395 6.89 26.84 15.04
C VAL A 395 5.90 27.28 13.95
N ALA A 396 4.61 27.32 14.26
CA ALA A 396 3.59 27.77 13.31
C ALA A 396 3.84 29.22 12.88
N ASP A 397 4.11 30.13 13.82
CA ASP A 397 4.41 31.54 13.54
C ASP A 397 5.68 31.68 12.69
N ARG A 398 6.74 30.91 12.99
CA ARG A 398 7.98 30.87 12.21
C ARG A 398 7.73 30.42 10.77
N VAL A 399 6.99 29.33 10.58
CA VAL A 399 6.67 28.76 9.24
C VAL A 399 5.79 29.72 8.43
N LEU A 400 4.70 30.20 9.03
CA LEU A 400 3.68 30.99 8.34
C LEU A 400 4.11 32.44 8.07
N SER A 401 5.14 32.97 8.77
CA SER A 401 5.72 34.28 8.51
C SER A 401 6.64 34.31 7.28
N LEU A 402 7.06 33.17 6.76
CA LEU A 402 7.93 33.11 5.59
C LEU A 402 7.28 33.75 4.36
N PRO A 403 8.04 34.50 3.53
CA PRO A 403 7.53 35.01 2.25
C PRO A 403 6.95 33.90 1.38
N ARG A 404 7.58 32.72 1.38
CA ARG A 404 7.14 31.53 0.63
C ARG A 404 5.77 31.02 1.06
N ALA A 405 5.40 31.15 2.33
CA ALA A 405 4.07 30.78 2.83
C ALA A 405 2.94 31.62 2.20
N ARG A 406 3.21 32.89 1.89
CA ARG A 406 2.23 33.77 1.19
C ARG A 406 1.98 33.32 -0.24
N GLU A 407 3.04 32.90 -0.94
CA GLU A 407 2.95 32.37 -2.31
C GLU A 407 2.18 31.05 -2.34
N LEU A 408 2.52 30.14 -1.41
CA LEU A 408 1.90 28.80 -1.33
C LEU A 408 0.43 28.86 -0.85
N ARG A 409 0.06 29.85 -0.04
CA ARG A 409 -1.33 30.08 0.39
C ARG A 409 -2.26 30.40 -0.78
N ALA A 410 -1.73 31.02 -1.83
CA ALA A 410 -2.49 31.38 -3.03
C ALA A 410 -2.69 30.21 -4.00
N LEU A 411 -2.20 28.99 -3.67
CA LEU A 411 -2.41 27.83 -4.52
C LEU A 411 -3.86 27.36 -4.42
N GLU A 412 -4.57 27.50 -5.53
CA GLU A 412 -5.92 26.96 -5.65
C GLU A 412 -5.90 25.41 -5.79
N PRO A 413 -6.94 24.72 -5.26
CA PRO A 413 -7.13 23.30 -5.53
C PRO A 413 -7.19 23.01 -7.03
N LEU A 414 -6.73 21.82 -7.43
CA LEU A 414 -6.89 21.35 -8.81
C LEU A 414 -8.39 21.26 -9.13
N SER A 415 -8.84 21.93 -10.22
CA SER A 415 -10.23 21.96 -10.68
C SER A 415 -10.35 21.39 -12.09
N LEU A 416 -11.52 20.84 -12.43
CA LEU A 416 -11.78 20.31 -13.78
C LEU A 416 -11.82 21.40 -14.84
N ASP A 417 -12.42 22.54 -14.54
CA ASP A 417 -12.53 23.64 -15.49
C ASP A 417 -11.16 24.15 -15.91
N GLY A 418 -10.29 24.45 -14.94
CA GLY A 418 -8.91 24.85 -15.23
C GLY A 418 -8.11 23.79 -15.97
N ALA A 419 -8.36 22.50 -15.68
CA ALA A 419 -7.72 21.41 -16.39
C ALA A 419 -8.23 21.30 -17.86
N ARG A 420 -9.53 21.41 -18.08
CA ARG A 420 -10.13 21.38 -19.42
C ARG A 420 -9.68 22.58 -20.27
N GLU A 421 -9.55 23.74 -19.66
CA GLU A 421 -9.01 24.93 -20.35
C GLU A 421 -7.54 24.68 -20.75
N ARG A 422 -6.72 24.11 -19.88
CA ARG A 422 -5.31 23.86 -20.12
C ARG A 422 -5.02 22.74 -21.12
N TYR A 423 -5.70 21.60 -21.00
CA TYR A 423 -5.41 20.38 -21.76
C TYR A 423 -6.40 20.11 -22.90
N GLY A 424 -7.49 20.90 -22.97
CA GLY A 424 -8.52 20.77 -23.99
C GLY A 424 -9.63 19.77 -23.63
N THR A 425 -10.72 19.84 -24.37
CA THR A 425 -11.93 19.05 -24.13
C THR A 425 -11.96 17.70 -24.88
N ARG A 426 -10.95 17.42 -25.71
CA ARG A 426 -10.90 16.21 -26.57
C ARG A 426 -10.18 15.03 -25.93
N ILE A 427 -9.41 15.24 -24.86
CA ILE A 427 -8.76 14.15 -24.15
C ILE A 427 -9.75 13.42 -23.24
N SER A 428 -9.53 12.14 -22.99
CA SER A 428 -10.37 11.37 -22.09
C SER A 428 -10.31 11.89 -20.65
N ASP A 429 -11.32 11.59 -19.84
CA ASP A 429 -11.32 11.91 -18.40
C ASP A 429 -10.13 11.26 -17.69
N GLU A 430 -9.79 10.05 -18.07
CA GLU A 430 -8.68 9.27 -17.54
C GLU A 430 -7.33 9.93 -17.82
N GLU A 431 -7.08 10.32 -19.05
CA GLU A 431 -5.87 11.05 -19.43
C GLU A 431 -5.83 12.44 -18.78
N LEU A 432 -6.98 13.14 -18.69
CA LEU A 432 -7.07 14.44 -18.01
C LEU A 432 -6.62 14.34 -16.55
N LEU A 433 -7.14 13.38 -15.80
CA LEU A 433 -6.76 13.16 -14.40
C LEU A 433 -5.25 12.89 -14.23
N LEU A 434 -4.64 12.11 -15.13
CA LEU A 434 -3.20 11.88 -15.09
C LEU A 434 -2.41 13.16 -15.40
N ARG A 435 -2.80 13.94 -16.42
CA ARG A 435 -2.13 15.19 -16.77
C ARG A 435 -2.28 16.30 -15.73
N MET A 436 -3.38 16.29 -14.97
CA MET A 436 -3.59 17.21 -13.85
C MET A 436 -2.60 16.97 -12.70
N THR A 437 -2.19 15.73 -12.51
CA THR A 437 -1.55 15.27 -11.27
C THR A 437 -0.12 14.77 -11.45
N MET A 438 0.33 14.62 -12.71
CA MET A 438 1.66 14.11 -13.04
C MET A 438 2.40 15.01 -14.03
N PRO A 439 3.74 14.96 -14.08
CA PRO A 439 4.52 15.62 -15.13
C PRO A 439 4.11 15.15 -16.52
N GLY A 440 3.91 16.11 -17.45
CA GLY A 440 3.41 15.84 -18.80
C GLY A 440 4.26 14.84 -19.58
N GLU A 441 5.59 14.92 -19.45
CA GLU A 441 6.53 14.00 -20.11
C GLU A 441 6.34 12.52 -19.66
N GLN A 442 5.95 12.29 -18.42
CA GLN A 442 5.69 10.93 -17.92
C GLN A 442 4.40 10.35 -18.51
N VAL A 443 3.37 11.18 -18.60
CA VAL A 443 2.10 10.79 -19.25
C VAL A 443 2.31 10.57 -20.74
N ASP A 444 3.08 11.42 -21.43
CA ASP A 444 3.40 11.27 -22.85
C ASP A 444 4.19 9.98 -23.12
N ALA A 445 5.15 9.65 -22.27
CA ALA A 445 5.91 8.39 -22.35
C ALA A 445 4.99 7.16 -22.21
N MET A 446 4.06 7.19 -21.25
CA MET A 446 3.06 6.14 -21.08
C MET A 446 2.15 6.02 -22.31
N VAL A 447 1.62 7.14 -22.81
CA VAL A 447 0.74 7.15 -24.02
C VAL A 447 1.50 6.64 -25.25
N ALA A 448 2.79 6.97 -25.38
CA ALA A 448 3.61 6.46 -26.47
C ALA A 448 3.83 4.94 -26.36
N ALA A 449 4.08 4.44 -25.15
CA ALA A 449 4.25 3.01 -24.88
C ALA A 449 2.95 2.22 -25.15
N SER A 450 1.78 2.76 -24.77
CA SER A 450 0.49 2.09 -24.97
C SER A 450 0.05 2.00 -26.44
N ARG A 451 0.63 2.80 -27.33
CA ARG A 451 0.44 2.70 -28.80
C ARG A 451 1.30 1.62 -29.44
N GLY A 452 2.31 1.10 -28.73
CA GLY A 452 3.03 -0.12 -29.04
C GLY A 452 2.18 -1.36 -28.72
N GLU A 453 2.74 -2.55 -28.85
CA GLU A 453 2.02 -3.81 -28.62
C GLU A 453 1.25 -3.84 -27.31
N ARG A 454 -0.03 -4.25 -27.34
CA ARG A 454 -0.83 -4.50 -26.13
C ARG A 454 -0.07 -5.47 -25.22
N PRO A 455 -0.10 -5.27 -23.89
CA PRO A 455 0.47 -6.23 -22.96
C PRO A 455 -0.13 -7.61 -23.24
N THR A 456 0.64 -8.48 -23.85
CA THR A 456 0.24 -9.89 -23.99
C THR A 456 0.46 -10.50 -22.62
N PRO A 457 -0.58 -11.12 -22.00
CA PRO A 457 -0.37 -11.83 -20.73
C PRO A 457 0.82 -12.77 -20.92
N PRO A 458 1.79 -12.78 -19.98
CA PRO A 458 2.88 -13.74 -20.05
C PRO A 458 2.24 -15.12 -20.14
N ARG A 459 2.71 -15.95 -21.07
CA ARG A 459 2.29 -17.33 -21.15
C ARG A 459 2.46 -17.91 -19.75
N PRO A 460 1.44 -18.65 -19.21
CA PRO A 460 1.52 -19.23 -17.87
C PRO A 460 2.89 -19.87 -17.71
N GLY A 461 3.54 -19.52 -16.62
CA GLY A 461 4.98 -19.58 -16.37
C GLY A 461 5.65 -20.76 -17.09
N ARG A 462 6.78 -20.47 -17.77
CA ARG A 462 7.59 -21.54 -18.37
C ARG A 462 7.66 -22.68 -17.37
N ASP A 463 7.34 -23.89 -17.85
CA ASP A 463 7.41 -25.15 -17.11
C ASP A 463 8.60 -25.06 -16.12
N PRO A 464 8.42 -25.36 -14.82
CA PRO A 464 9.50 -25.34 -13.83
C PRO A 464 10.76 -26.06 -14.33
N LEU A 465 10.59 -27.07 -15.17
CA LEU A 465 11.64 -27.79 -15.84
C LEU A 465 12.43 -26.93 -16.85
N VAL A 466 11.73 -26.14 -17.66
CA VAL A 466 12.37 -25.23 -18.63
C VAL A 466 13.16 -24.16 -17.88
N ARG A 467 12.66 -23.67 -16.75
CA ARG A 467 13.38 -22.73 -15.89
C ARG A 467 14.63 -23.33 -15.26
N LEU A 468 14.53 -24.57 -14.78
CA LEU A 468 15.70 -25.31 -14.26
C LEU A 468 16.77 -25.45 -15.33
N LEU A 469 16.38 -25.82 -16.56
CA LEU A 469 17.31 -25.96 -17.68
C LEU A 469 17.95 -24.61 -18.08
N ASP A 470 17.18 -23.50 -18.11
CA ASP A 470 17.68 -22.18 -18.38
C ASP A 470 18.69 -21.72 -17.29
N GLU A 471 18.40 -21.99 -16.02
CA GLU A 471 19.31 -21.65 -14.90
C GLU A 471 20.61 -22.46 -14.94
N VAL A 472 20.49 -23.75 -15.23
CA VAL A 472 21.64 -24.65 -15.40
C VAL A 472 22.49 -24.22 -16.62
N ALA A 473 21.84 -23.84 -17.72
CA ALA A 473 22.53 -23.34 -18.91
C ALA A 473 23.32 -22.06 -18.66
N ARG A 474 22.84 -21.19 -17.78
CA ARG A 474 23.54 -19.95 -17.36
C ARG A 474 24.72 -20.17 -16.45
N ARG A 475 24.87 -21.34 -15.83
CA ARG A 475 25.97 -21.67 -14.90
C ARG A 475 27.06 -22.49 -15.60
N PRO A 476 28.17 -21.89 -16.06
CA PRO A 476 29.22 -22.60 -16.79
C PRO A 476 29.85 -23.76 -16.01
N SER A 477 29.80 -23.70 -14.68
CA SER A 477 30.35 -24.74 -13.80
C SER A 477 29.56 -26.04 -13.79
N ILE A 478 28.30 -26.03 -14.31
CA ILE A 478 27.46 -27.23 -14.39
C ILE A 478 27.62 -27.85 -15.77
N GLY A 479 28.36 -28.97 -15.83
CA GLY A 479 28.54 -29.75 -17.06
C GLY A 479 27.52 -30.83 -17.27
N TYR A 480 26.88 -31.30 -16.19
CA TYR A 480 25.88 -32.38 -16.19
C TYR A 480 24.88 -32.15 -15.07
N LEU A 481 23.58 -32.40 -15.37
CA LEU A 481 22.49 -32.46 -14.40
C LEU A 481 21.58 -33.66 -14.76
N ARG A 482 21.22 -34.43 -13.77
CA ARG A 482 20.16 -35.44 -13.88
C ARG A 482 19.14 -35.17 -12.78
N PHE A 483 17.88 -35.06 -13.17
CA PHE A 483 16.73 -34.93 -12.27
C PHE A 483 15.72 -36.00 -12.59
N GLU A 484 15.24 -36.69 -11.56
CA GLU A 484 14.26 -37.75 -11.68
C GLU A 484 13.18 -37.54 -10.61
N LYS A 485 11.94 -37.43 -11.04
CA LYS A 485 10.77 -37.29 -10.16
C LYS A 485 9.57 -37.94 -10.83
N ASP A 486 8.94 -38.86 -10.14
CA ASP A 486 7.84 -39.66 -10.66
C ASP A 486 8.23 -40.32 -12.00
N ASP A 487 7.44 -40.17 -13.06
CA ASP A 487 7.74 -40.67 -14.40
C ASP A 487 8.57 -39.73 -15.27
N THR A 488 9.08 -38.62 -14.68
CA THR A 488 9.84 -37.60 -15.42
C THR A 488 11.33 -37.73 -15.14
N LEU A 489 12.11 -38.06 -16.20
CA LEU A 489 13.58 -38.03 -16.18
C LEU A 489 14.09 -36.93 -17.08
N VAL A 490 14.95 -36.06 -16.55
CA VAL A 490 15.62 -34.98 -17.28
C VAL A 490 17.12 -35.12 -17.17
N GLU A 491 17.78 -35.21 -18.30
CA GLU A 491 19.24 -35.17 -18.41
C GLU A 491 19.66 -33.94 -19.21
N TYR A 492 20.57 -33.16 -18.62
CA TYR A 492 21.26 -32.06 -19.28
C TYR A 492 22.75 -32.36 -19.33
N ARG A 493 23.33 -32.26 -20.53
CA ARG A 493 24.79 -32.39 -20.73
C ARG A 493 25.26 -31.17 -21.53
N ARG A 494 26.25 -30.50 -21.04
CA ARG A 494 26.91 -29.41 -21.78
C ARG A 494 27.94 -30.01 -22.73
N THR A 495 27.72 -29.85 -24.01
CA THR A 495 28.72 -30.22 -25.03
C THR A 495 29.85 -29.20 -24.99
N PRO A 496 31.14 -29.60 -24.86
CA PRO A 496 32.24 -28.66 -24.98
C PRO A 496 32.16 -27.96 -26.34
N ALA A 497 32.38 -26.64 -26.37
CA ALA A 497 32.54 -25.93 -27.63
C ALA A 497 33.66 -26.59 -28.45
N PRO A 498 33.48 -26.79 -29.77
CA PRO A 498 34.54 -27.32 -30.60
C PRO A 498 35.76 -26.41 -30.44
N ALA A 499 36.93 -26.99 -30.16
CA ALA A 499 38.18 -26.26 -30.05
C ALA A 499 38.36 -25.44 -31.34
N ALA A 500 38.52 -24.13 -31.19
CA ALA A 500 38.82 -23.24 -32.30
C ALA A 500 40.08 -23.79 -32.99
N GLY A 501 39.88 -24.33 -34.22
CA GLY A 501 40.95 -24.91 -34.99
C GLY A 501 42.06 -23.86 -35.22
N GLY A 502 43.25 -24.19 -34.73
CA GLY A 502 44.43 -23.39 -34.97
C GLY A 502 44.64 -23.26 -36.49
N ARG A 503 44.55 -22.02 -36.97
CA ARG A 503 45.08 -21.73 -38.30
C ARG A 503 46.60 -21.82 -38.21
N ASP A 504 47.09 -22.93 -38.72
CA ASP A 504 48.51 -23.10 -38.98
C ASP A 504 48.95 -22.05 -40.01
N GLY A 505 49.79 -21.15 -39.58
CA GLY A 505 50.39 -20.13 -40.43
C GLY A 505 51.69 -20.68 -41.06
N SER A 506 51.59 -21.13 -42.29
CA SER A 506 52.80 -21.31 -43.12
C SER A 506 52.53 -20.92 -44.56
N ARG A 507 53.06 -19.81 -44.87
CA ARG A 507 53.72 -19.22 -46.08
C ARG A 507 53.23 -17.83 -46.42
#